data_f4d9bbd268aa4299cfbc1f9d68f0ea2b
#
_entry.id   f4d9bbd268aa4299cfbc1f9d68f0ea2b
#
_cell.length_a   1.000
_cell.length_b   1.000
_cell.length_c   1.000
_cell.angle_alpha   90.00
_cell.angle_beta   90.00
_cell.angle_gamma   90.00
#
_symmetry.space_group_name_H-M   'P 1'
#
loop_
_entity.id
_entity.type
_entity.pdbx_description
1 polymer ?
#
loop_
_entity_poly.entity_id
_entity_poly.type
_entity_poly.pdbx_seq_one_letter_code
_entity_poly.pdbx_strand_id
1 'polypeptide(L)'
;MSPLFLSTVSLEQTRAPVNRPPDFDLFWQGVRAELADVPVEWERLPRAGGETTTHNIDWLRFSSAGDTLVYGWLAVPKAPPTSARRGYLWLPGYSLGSPPPGPEALYPDTLTFGLNLHGGLPDTPYVHPSASGVDYITSGIESPQTYIYRGIVAHCLRALDVLVQQPEISPDRLMVGGMSQGGGLALVTAALSPHVRRCLADMPWLSALDLALSLLDRAKYQKTKAARYPDARGLIADYAEAHPDRAAQVYQTYRYFDPLSHAQDITCPTQVSTGGRDPSCKPPTIYAVYNELRCEKEILYLPRTGHEIVPAMHEAHLRWVQGV
;
A
#
# COMPACT_ATOMS: atom_id res chain seq x y z
N MET A 1 -1.00 -22.35 -28.11
CA MET A 1 0.03 -21.37 -28.45
C MET A 1 1.04 -21.30 -27.31
N SER A 2 2.31 -21.59 -27.60
CA SER A 2 3.38 -21.70 -26.61
C SER A 2 3.70 -20.37 -25.95
N PRO A 3 4.13 -20.36 -24.65
CA PRO A 3 4.52 -19.16 -23.93
C PRO A 3 5.97 -18.77 -24.29
N LEU A 4 6.19 -18.22 -25.48
CA LEU A 4 7.54 -18.00 -26.04
C LEU A 4 7.89 -16.52 -26.28
N PHE A 5 7.32 -15.54 -25.55
CA PHE A 5 7.62 -14.12 -25.83
C PHE A 5 8.13 -13.28 -24.67
N LEU A 6 8.48 -13.84 -23.51
CA LEU A 6 9.07 -13.04 -22.41
C LEU A 6 10.58 -13.27 -22.20
N SER A 7 11.28 -13.94 -23.11
CA SER A 7 12.68 -14.34 -22.88
C SER A 7 13.75 -13.35 -23.37
N THR A 8 13.40 -12.14 -23.84
CA THR A 8 14.40 -11.23 -24.43
C THR A 8 14.36 -9.77 -23.93
N VAL A 9 13.37 -9.37 -23.16
CA VAL A 9 13.35 -8.03 -22.55
C VAL A 9 13.91 -8.15 -21.13
N SER A 10 15.01 -7.45 -20.83
CA SER A 10 15.53 -7.41 -19.47
C SER A 10 14.50 -6.73 -18.56
N LEU A 11 14.48 -7.08 -17.28
CA LEU A 11 13.56 -6.46 -16.29
C LEU A 11 13.70 -4.94 -16.29
N GLU A 12 14.94 -4.44 -16.44
CA GLU A 12 15.25 -3.00 -16.48
C GLU A 12 14.59 -2.28 -17.68
N GLN A 13 14.27 -3.02 -18.74
CA GLN A 13 13.60 -2.48 -19.93
C GLN A 13 12.07 -2.67 -19.91
N THR A 14 11.54 -3.36 -18.90
CA THR A 14 10.10 -3.63 -18.83
C THR A 14 9.32 -2.33 -18.69
N ARG A 15 8.32 -2.15 -19.54
CA ARG A 15 7.37 -1.02 -19.53
C ARG A 15 5.94 -1.54 -19.69
N ALA A 16 4.99 -0.79 -19.21
CA ALA A 16 3.58 -1.00 -19.47
C ALA A 16 2.92 0.36 -19.79
N PRO A 17 1.90 0.39 -20.64
CA PRO A 17 1.18 1.63 -20.92
C PRO A 17 0.56 2.23 -19.65
N VAL A 18 0.77 3.52 -19.44
CA VAL A 18 0.12 4.28 -18.37
C VAL A 18 -1.24 4.76 -18.88
N ASN A 19 -2.29 4.02 -18.54
CA ASN A 19 -3.65 4.26 -19.03
C ASN A 19 -4.49 5.01 -18.00
N ARG A 20 -4.09 6.23 -17.61
CA ARG A 20 -4.88 7.06 -16.69
C ARG A 20 -6.26 7.38 -17.25
N PRO A 21 -7.34 7.28 -16.44
CA PRO A 21 -8.62 7.85 -16.82
C PRO A 21 -8.53 9.36 -17.10
N PRO A 22 -9.35 9.92 -18.02
CA PRO A 22 -9.24 11.33 -18.38
C PRO A 22 -9.48 12.32 -17.24
N ASP A 23 -10.27 11.93 -16.24
CA ASP A 23 -10.62 12.71 -15.04
C ASP A 23 -9.84 12.28 -13.80
N PHE A 24 -8.73 11.55 -13.96
CA PHE A 24 -7.92 11.02 -12.86
C PHE A 24 -7.54 12.09 -11.82
N ASP A 25 -7.04 13.23 -12.28
CA ASP A 25 -6.61 14.32 -11.39
C ASP A 25 -7.80 14.95 -10.66
N LEU A 26 -8.92 15.15 -11.36
CA LEU A 26 -10.16 15.69 -10.76
C LEU A 26 -10.74 14.74 -9.72
N PHE A 27 -10.72 13.43 -9.98
CA PHE A 27 -11.15 12.42 -9.02
C PHE A 27 -10.36 12.53 -7.70
N TRP A 28 -9.03 12.56 -7.77
CA TRP A 28 -8.19 12.61 -6.58
C TRP A 28 -8.23 13.99 -5.89
N GLN A 29 -8.42 15.06 -6.63
CA GLN A 29 -8.72 16.38 -6.05
C GLN A 29 -10.03 16.35 -5.25
N GLY A 30 -11.07 15.71 -5.77
CA GLY A 30 -12.34 15.51 -5.07
C GLY A 30 -12.18 14.73 -3.76
N VAL A 31 -11.43 13.62 -3.77
CA VAL A 31 -11.14 12.83 -2.55
C VAL A 31 -10.43 13.68 -1.49
N ARG A 32 -9.45 14.49 -1.89
CA ARG A 32 -8.72 15.39 -0.96
C ARG A 32 -9.61 16.51 -0.43
N ALA A 33 -10.49 17.07 -1.27
CA ALA A 33 -11.44 18.09 -0.84
C ALA A 33 -12.41 17.55 0.22
N GLU A 34 -12.98 16.36 -0.01
CA GLU A 34 -13.84 15.70 0.99
C GLU A 34 -13.11 15.42 2.31
N LEU A 35 -11.82 15.04 2.25
CA LEU A 35 -11.03 14.89 3.48
C LEU A 35 -10.81 16.23 4.18
N ALA A 36 -10.56 17.31 3.44
CA ALA A 36 -10.33 18.63 4.01
C ALA A 36 -11.56 19.18 4.76
N ASP A 37 -12.78 18.76 4.37
CA ASP A 37 -14.02 19.14 5.03
C ASP A 37 -14.25 18.39 6.37
N VAL A 38 -13.49 17.31 6.62
CA VAL A 38 -13.55 16.55 7.89
C VAL A 38 -12.44 17.05 8.82
N PRO A 39 -12.76 17.51 10.05
CA PRO A 39 -11.75 17.90 11.03
C PRO A 39 -10.75 16.76 11.31
N VAL A 40 -9.48 17.11 11.47
CA VAL A 40 -8.44 16.13 11.85
C VAL A 40 -8.50 15.90 13.36
N GLU A 41 -9.40 15.02 13.77
CA GLU A 41 -9.56 14.63 15.17
C GLU A 41 -8.87 13.28 15.39
N TRP A 42 -8.08 13.18 16.45
CA TRP A 42 -7.38 11.96 16.83
C TRP A 42 -7.23 11.82 18.34
N GLU A 43 -7.06 10.59 18.78
CA GLU A 43 -6.85 10.24 20.19
C GLU A 43 -5.88 9.08 20.32
N ARG A 44 -4.90 9.22 21.23
CA ARG A 44 -4.07 8.09 21.67
C ARG A 44 -4.75 7.38 22.82
N LEU A 45 -4.86 6.08 22.74
CA LEU A 45 -5.46 5.23 23.76
C LEU A 45 -4.40 4.28 24.30
N PRO A 46 -4.18 4.22 25.62
CA PRO A 46 -3.22 3.27 26.20
C PRO A 46 -3.56 1.83 25.81
N ARG A 47 -2.53 1.06 25.49
CA ARG A 47 -2.65 -0.37 25.22
C ARG A 47 -2.02 -1.17 26.35
N ALA A 48 -2.81 -1.99 27.05
CA ALA A 48 -2.30 -2.89 28.07
C ALA A 48 -1.29 -3.89 27.48
N GLY A 49 -0.08 -3.95 28.03
CA GLY A 49 1.01 -4.77 27.50
C GLY A 49 1.53 -4.30 26.13
N GLY A 50 1.27 -3.06 25.76
CA GLY A 50 1.71 -2.48 24.50
C GLY A 50 3.14 -2.00 24.54
N GLU A 51 4.12 -2.92 24.66
CA GLU A 51 5.52 -2.54 24.63
C GLU A 51 6.41 -3.62 24.02
N THR A 52 7.49 -3.16 23.42
CA THR A 52 8.63 -3.97 23.05
C THR A 52 9.85 -3.55 23.89
N THR A 53 10.99 -4.15 23.67
CA THR A 53 12.25 -3.73 24.32
C THR A 53 12.61 -2.28 24.01
N THR A 54 12.21 -1.78 22.83
CA THR A 54 12.63 -0.49 22.29
C THR A 54 11.51 0.54 22.13
N HIS A 55 10.23 0.11 22.08
CA HIS A 55 9.10 0.98 21.82
C HIS A 55 7.96 0.76 22.82
N ASN A 56 7.25 1.84 23.16
CA ASN A 56 5.90 1.79 23.70
C ASN A 56 4.93 1.72 22.53
N ILE A 57 3.84 0.95 22.67
CA ILE A 57 2.84 0.78 21.62
C ILE A 57 1.49 1.13 22.20
N ASP A 58 0.89 2.19 21.67
CA ASP A 58 -0.46 2.64 21.99
C ASP A 58 -1.40 2.42 20.80
N TRP A 59 -2.69 2.53 21.03
CA TRP A 59 -3.66 2.69 19.96
C TRP A 59 -3.76 4.15 19.56
N LEU A 60 -3.96 4.38 18.27
CA LEU A 60 -4.29 5.69 17.71
C LEU A 60 -5.58 5.55 16.92
N ARG A 61 -6.60 6.35 17.25
CA ARG A 61 -7.82 6.45 16.47
C ARG A 61 -7.97 7.85 15.89
N PHE A 62 -8.66 7.96 14.77
CA PHE A 62 -8.91 9.24 14.13
C PHE A 62 -10.14 9.20 13.23
N SER A 63 -10.71 10.39 12.94
CA SER A 63 -11.81 10.57 12.02
C SER A 63 -11.30 10.67 10.57
N SER A 64 -11.99 10.00 9.66
CA SER A 64 -11.70 10.00 8.22
C SER A 64 -12.96 10.29 7.39
N ALA A 65 -12.87 10.24 6.08
CA ALA A 65 -13.98 10.50 5.18
C ALA A 65 -15.20 9.64 5.51
N GLY A 66 -16.42 10.21 5.35
CA GLY A 66 -17.70 9.54 5.60
C GLY A 66 -17.93 9.22 7.08
N ASP A 67 -17.47 10.06 8.00
CA ASP A 67 -17.59 9.88 9.46
C ASP A 67 -17.02 8.54 9.97
N THR A 68 -16.07 7.96 9.20
CA THR A 68 -15.46 6.69 9.56
C THR A 68 -14.39 6.88 10.64
N LEU A 69 -14.50 6.13 11.74
CA LEU A 69 -13.43 6.02 12.73
C LEU A 69 -12.42 4.95 12.28
N VAL A 70 -11.17 5.36 12.17
CA VAL A 70 -10.05 4.49 11.78
C VAL A 70 -9.11 4.31 12.96
N TYR A 71 -8.60 3.10 13.11
CA TYR A 71 -7.70 2.71 14.19
C TYR A 71 -6.39 2.17 13.65
N GLY A 72 -5.37 2.28 14.46
CA GLY A 72 -4.09 1.67 14.23
C GLY A 72 -3.25 1.67 15.49
N TRP A 73 -2.08 1.08 15.44
CA TRP A 73 -1.12 1.10 16.54
C TRP A 73 -0.03 2.15 16.28
N LEU A 74 0.35 2.87 17.34
CA LEU A 74 1.41 3.86 17.33
C LEU A 74 2.59 3.37 18.17
N ALA A 75 3.72 3.05 17.54
CA ALA A 75 4.94 2.66 18.24
C ALA A 75 5.84 3.88 18.43
N VAL A 76 6.08 4.23 19.69
CA VAL A 76 6.90 5.37 20.10
C VAL A 76 8.21 4.86 20.71
N PRO A 77 9.40 5.24 20.19
CA PRO A 77 10.67 4.83 20.78
C PRO A 77 10.80 5.24 22.25
N LYS A 78 11.28 4.33 23.12
CA LYS A 78 11.53 4.60 24.55
C LYS A 78 12.74 5.49 24.78
N ALA A 79 13.73 5.43 23.88
CA ALA A 79 14.93 6.26 23.99
C ALA A 79 14.57 7.75 23.89
N PRO A 80 15.18 8.63 24.67
CA PRO A 80 15.00 10.06 24.52
C PRO A 80 15.37 10.51 23.10
N PRO A 81 14.60 11.42 22.47
CA PRO A 81 14.94 11.92 21.15
C PRO A 81 16.20 12.80 21.21
N THR A 82 17.10 12.62 20.27
CA THR A 82 18.27 13.50 20.07
C THR A 82 17.94 14.67 19.15
N SER A 83 16.86 14.55 18.39
CA SER A 83 16.28 15.55 17.48
C SER A 83 14.79 15.25 17.31
N ALA A 84 14.05 16.11 16.61
CA ALA A 84 12.69 15.78 16.19
C ALA A 84 12.68 14.48 15.40
N ARG A 85 11.75 13.57 15.76
CA ARG A 85 11.71 12.21 15.24
C ARG A 85 11.17 12.15 13.82
N ARG A 86 11.48 11.06 13.14
CA ARG A 86 10.82 10.67 11.90
C ARG A 86 9.42 10.12 12.19
N GLY A 87 8.50 10.33 11.26
CA GLY A 87 7.22 9.64 11.24
C GLY A 87 7.20 8.59 10.13
N TYR A 88 6.74 7.38 10.42
CA TYR A 88 6.60 6.31 9.45
C TYR A 88 5.17 5.76 9.46
N LEU A 89 4.46 5.95 8.36
CA LEU A 89 3.19 5.29 8.12
C LEU A 89 3.45 3.93 7.49
N TRP A 90 3.21 2.86 8.26
CA TRP A 90 3.33 1.49 7.79
C TRP A 90 1.96 0.95 7.37
N LEU A 91 1.87 0.45 6.14
CA LEU A 91 0.65 -0.03 5.52
C LEU A 91 0.67 -1.56 5.40
N PRO A 92 -0.40 -2.26 5.85
CA PRO A 92 -0.43 -3.71 5.91
C PRO A 92 -0.66 -4.35 4.54
N GLY A 93 -0.26 -5.62 4.45
CA GLY A 93 -0.58 -6.49 3.31
C GLY A 93 -2.07 -6.82 3.22
N TYR A 94 -2.44 -7.48 2.12
CA TYR A 94 -3.82 -7.86 1.82
C TYR A 94 -4.39 -8.79 2.89
N SER A 95 -5.61 -8.52 3.34
CA SER A 95 -6.35 -9.32 4.36
C SER A 95 -5.64 -9.52 5.71
N LEU A 96 -4.63 -8.71 6.03
CA LEU A 96 -3.88 -8.88 7.28
C LEU A 96 -4.39 -8.02 8.44
N GLY A 97 -5.28 -7.07 8.19
CA GLY A 97 -5.58 -6.06 9.19
C GLY A 97 -4.33 -5.22 9.49
N SER A 98 -4.18 -4.82 10.74
CA SER A 98 -2.94 -4.17 11.19
C SER A 98 -2.41 -4.91 12.41
N PRO A 99 -1.60 -5.96 12.23
CA PRO A 99 -0.98 -6.66 13.35
C PRO A 99 -0.01 -5.70 14.07
N PRO A 100 0.27 -5.95 15.36
CA PRO A 100 1.32 -5.21 16.07
C PRO A 100 2.64 -5.26 15.29
N PRO A 101 3.46 -4.20 15.41
CA PRO A 101 4.67 -4.07 14.61
C PRO A 101 5.66 -5.20 14.91
N GLY A 102 6.15 -5.82 13.84
CA GLY A 102 7.37 -6.62 13.88
C GLY A 102 8.62 -5.74 13.73
N PRO A 103 9.81 -6.33 13.85
CA PRO A 103 11.07 -5.60 13.70
C PRO A 103 11.19 -4.84 12.37
N GLU A 104 10.54 -5.34 11.33
CA GLU A 104 10.53 -4.76 9.98
C GLU A 104 9.86 -3.39 9.89
N ALA A 105 9.01 -3.07 10.87
CA ALA A 105 8.28 -1.80 10.93
C ALA A 105 8.80 -0.85 12.03
N LEU A 106 9.80 -1.28 12.82
CA LEU A 106 10.34 -0.50 13.93
C LEU A 106 11.77 -0.02 13.65
N TYR A 107 11.93 1.27 13.55
CA TYR A 107 13.25 1.91 13.35
C TYR A 107 13.63 2.76 14.54
N PRO A 108 14.93 2.80 14.91
CA PRO A 108 15.41 3.73 15.93
C PRO A 108 15.02 5.17 15.58
N ASP A 109 14.64 5.94 16.59
CA ASP A 109 14.28 7.37 16.45
C ASP A 109 13.14 7.66 15.44
N THR A 110 12.23 6.69 15.26
CA THR A 110 11.10 6.81 14.35
C THR A 110 9.80 6.42 15.05
N LEU A 111 8.81 7.30 15.03
CA LEU A 111 7.44 6.95 15.36
C LEU A 111 6.85 6.14 14.19
N THR A 112 6.39 4.93 14.46
CA THR A 112 5.73 4.12 13.44
C THR A 112 4.25 4.00 13.72
N PHE A 113 3.43 4.39 12.76
CA PHE A 113 1.99 4.23 12.80
C PHE A 113 1.56 3.13 11.83
N GLY A 114 1.09 2.02 12.36
CA GLY A 114 0.53 0.91 11.59
C GLY A 114 -0.98 1.06 11.44
N LEU A 115 -1.43 1.33 10.23
CA LEU A 115 -2.82 1.63 9.92
C LEU A 115 -3.66 0.36 9.76
N ASN A 116 -4.83 0.30 10.38
CA ASN A 116 -5.87 -0.67 10.02
C ASN A 116 -6.73 -0.09 8.89
N LEU A 117 -6.54 -0.61 7.68
CA LEU A 117 -7.13 -0.06 6.46
C LEU A 117 -8.67 -0.08 6.42
N HIS A 118 -9.27 -0.98 7.17
CA HIS A 118 -10.72 -1.21 7.14
C HIS A 118 -11.44 -0.70 8.41
N GLY A 119 -10.78 0.15 9.19
CA GLY A 119 -11.31 0.60 10.46
C GLY A 119 -11.19 -0.48 11.54
N GLY A 120 -12.01 -1.06 12.10
CA GLY A 120 -11.91 -2.12 13.13
C GLY A 120 -11.48 -1.59 14.50
N LEU A 121 -12.00 -2.22 15.54
CA LEU A 121 -11.69 -1.84 16.92
C LEU A 121 -10.31 -2.39 17.33
N PRO A 122 -9.61 -1.69 18.23
CA PRO A 122 -8.39 -2.19 18.85
C PRO A 122 -8.61 -3.56 19.49
N ASP A 123 -7.61 -4.44 19.39
CA ASP A 123 -7.61 -5.77 19.99
C ASP A 123 -8.78 -6.70 19.60
N THR A 124 -9.54 -6.33 18.57
CA THR A 124 -10.55 -7.23 18.00
C THR A 124 -9.93 -8.07 16.88
N PRO A 125 -10.37 -9.32 16.68
CA PRO A 125 -9.99 -10.08 15.51
C PRO A 125 -10.31 -9.32 14.24
N TYR A 126 -9.38 -9.32 13.31
CA TYR A 126 -9.63 -8.73 11.99
C TYR A 126 -10.83 -9.42 11.34
N VAL A 127 -11.86 -8.65 11.06
CA VAL A 127 -13.00 -9.10 10.28
C VAL A 127 -12.82 -8.62 8.85
N HIS A 128 -12.67 -9.57 7.94
CA HIS A 128 -12.58 -9.25 6.52
C HIS A 128 -13.86 -8.54 6.08
N PRO A 129 -13.80 -7.41 5.36
CA PRO A 129 -15.00 -6.64 4.98
C PRO A 129 -15.95 -7.41 4.05
N SER A 130 -15.51 -8.52 3.48
CA SER A 130 -16.34 -9.42 2.67
C SER A 130 -17.09 -10.44 3.54
N ALA A 131 -17.88 -9.98 4.50
CA ALA A 131 -18.73 -10.86 5.33
C ALA A 131 -19.72 -11.72 4.51
N SER A 132 -19.93 -11.41 3.23
CA SER A 132 -20.78 -12.13 2.29
C SER A 132 -20.06 -13.26 1.51
N GLY A 133 -18.78 -13.54 1.79
CA GLY A 133 -17.99 -14.53 1.04
C GLY A 133 -17.43 -14.03 -0.29
N VAL A 134 -17.68 -12.76 -0.66
CA VAL A 134 -17.07 -12.10 -1.82
C VAL A 134 -15.82 -11.38 -1.36
N ASP A 135 -14.71 -11.55 -2.07
CA ASP A 135 -13.46 -10.87 -1.74
C ASP A 135 -13.59 -9.35 -1.93
N TYR A 136 -13.07 -8.57 -0.99
CA TYR A 136 -13.24 -7.11 -1.01
C TYR A 136 -12.54 -6.43 -2.20
N ILE A 137 -11.60 -7.10 -2.89
CA ILE A 137 -10.92 -6.56 -4.05
C ILE A 137 -11.88 -6.14 -5.18
N THR A 138 -13.07 -6.73 -5.22
CA THR A 138 -14.10 -6.40 -6.21
C THR A 138 -15.25 -5.57 -5.63
N SER A 139 -15.18 -5.21 -4.33
CA SER A 139 -16.23 -4.46 -3.65
C SER A 139 -16.38 -3.05 -4.23
N GLY A 140 -17.49 -2.79 -4.92
CA GLY A 140 -17.79 -1.51 -5.56
C GLY A 140 -16.93 -1.17 -6.77
N ILE A 141 -16.21 -2.14 -7.36
CA ILE A 141 -15.25 -1.95 -8.47
C ILE A 141 -15.90 -1.44 -9.76
N GLU A 142 -17.22 -1.39 -9.83
CA GLU A 142 -17.96 -0.86 -10.97
C GLU A 142 -17.86 0.67 -11.11
N SER A 143 -17.45 1.37 -10.06
CA SER A 143 -17.28 2.83 -10.08
C SER A 143 -16.13 3.24 -9.17
N PRO A 144 -15.26 4.19 -9.58
CA PRO A 144 -14.20 4.69 -8.72
C PRO A 144 -14.73 5.38 -7.46
N GLN A 145 -15.99 5.87 -7.47
CA GLN A 145 -16.64 6.50 -6.33
C GLN A 145 -17.06 5.48 -5.25
N THR A 146 -17.40 4.26 -5.64
CA THR A 146 -17.88 3.21 -4.74
C THR A 146 -16.84 2.13 -4.45
N TYR A 147 -15.74 2.11 -5.20
CA TYR A 147 -14.70 1.12 -5.01
C TYR A 147 -14.06 1.25 -3.63
N ILE A 148 -13.96 0.15 -2.91
CA ILE A 148 -13.46 0.11 -1.53
C ILE A 148 -12.10 0.80 -1.37
N TYR A 149 -11.23 0.73 -2.38
CA TYR A 149 -9.90 1.35 -2.34
C TYR A 149 -9.94 2.88 -2.30
N ARG A 150 -11.05 3.51 -2.69
CA ARG A 150 -11.24 4.95 -2.50
C ARG A 150 -11.19 5.32 -1.02
N GLY A 151 -11.96 4.60 -0.19
CA GLY A 151 -11.93 4.78 1.27
C GLY A 151 -10.58 4.41 1.87
N ILE A 152 -9.99 3.28 1.45
CA ILE A 152 -8.68 2.84 1.92
C ILE A 152 -7.59 3.91 1.67
N VAL A 153 -7.53 4.47 0.47
CA VAL A 153 -6.55 5.54 0.15
C VAL A 153 -6.86 6.82 0.93
N ALA A 154 -8.13 7.18 1.09
CA ALA A 154 -8.53 8.31 1.93
C ALA A 154 -8.06 8.13 3.38
N HIS A 155 -8.18 6.91 3.94
CA HIS A 155 -7.65 6.59 5.28
C HIS A 155 -6.12 6.71 5.35
N CYS A 156 -5.39 6.29 4.30
CA CYS A 156 -3.93 6.45 4.24
C CYS A 156 -3.52 7.94 4.23
N LEU A 157 -4.21 8.77 3.45
CA LEU A 157 -3.96 10.21 3.40
C LEU A 157 -4.24 10.87 4.75
N ARG A 158 -5.40 10.57 5.35
CA ARG A 158 -5.77 11.08 6.68
C ARG A 158 -4.78 10.63 7.76
N ALA A 159 -4.28 9.42 7.70
CA ALA A 159 -3.27 8.91 8.64
C ALA A 159 -1.98 9.74 8.60
N LEU A 160 -1.57 10.24 7.43
CA LEU A 160 -0.44 11.17 7.32
C LEU A 160 -0.74 12.52 7.97
N ASP A 161 -1.96 13.08 7.75
CA ASP A 161 -2.38 14.34 8.39
C ASP A 161 -2.36 14.22 9.92
N VAL A 162 -2.75 13.06 10.45
CA VAL A 162 -2.72 12.77 11.90
C VAL A 162 -1.28 12.58 12.39
N LEU A 163 -0.45 11.92 11.59
CA LEU A 163 0.95 11.66 11.95
C LEU A 163 1.76 12.97 12.01
N VAL A 164 1.51 13.90 11.10
CA VAL A 164 2.10 15.26 11.11
C VAL A 164 1.80 16.00 12.42
N GLN A 165 0.63 15.77 13.03
CA GLN A 165 0.22 16.45 14.27
C GLN A 165 0.78 15.81 15.54
N GLN A 166 1.52 14.69 15.44
CA GLN A 166 2.11 14.08 16.61
C GLN A 166 3.28 14.95 17.14
N PRO A 167 3.28 15.32 18.42
CA PRO A 167 4.18 16.34 18.95
C PRO A 167 5.67 15.95 18.90
N GLU A 168 5.98 14.68 18.76
CA GLU A 168 7.35 14.18 18.68
C GLU A 168 7.94 14.20 17.27
N ILE A 169 7.12 14.41 16.23
CA ILE A 169 7.51 14.26 14.82
C ILE A 169 7.90 15.59 14.20
N SER A 170 8.93 15.58 13.36
CA SER A 170 9.21 16.64 12.41
C SER A 170 8.37 16.44 11.14
N PRO A 171 7.49 17.41 10.74
CA PRO A 171 6.62 17.27 9.58
C PRO A 171 7.36 17.10 8.25
N ASP A 172 8.63 17.49 8.17
CA ASP A 172 9.50 17.35 7.02
C ASP A 172 10.28 16.02 6.99
N ARG A 173 9.98 15.10 7.91
CA ARG A 173 10.64 13.79 8.05
C ARG A 173 9.65 12.61 8.02
N LEU A 174 8.60 12.73 7.21
CA LEU A 174 7.59 11.69 7.09
C LEU A 174 7.92 10.68 6.00
N MET A 175 7.68 9.43 6.31
CA MET A 175 7.87 8.30 5.41
C MET A 175 6.57 7.49 5.31
N VAL A 176 6.37 6.84 4.18
CA VAL A 176 5.32 5.83 4.00
C VAL A 176 5.94 4.56 3.43
N GLY A 177 5.44 3.42 3.86
CA GLY A 177 5.90 2.14 3.32
C GLY A 177 5.01 0.98 3.69
N GLY A 178 5.35 -0.16 3.17
CA GLY A 178 4.63 -1.41 3.40
C GLY A 178 4.97 -2.44 2.35
N MET A 179 4.45 -3.66 2.55
CA MET A 179 4.68 -4.76 1.63
C MET A 179 3.38 -5.18 0.95
N SER A 180 3.49 -5.68 -0.29
CA SER A 180 2.35 -6.22 -1.04
C SER A 180 1.30 -5.15 -1.28
N GLN A 181 0.06 -5.32 -0.84
CA GLN A 181 -0.95 -4.28 -0.85
C GLN A 181 -0.43 -2.99 -0.20
N GLY A 182 0.25 -3.11 0.95
CA GLY A 182 0.85 -1.97 1.63
C GLY A 182 1.90 -1.25 0.77
N GLY A 183 2.69 -1.98 0.00
CA GLY A 183 3.66 -1.43 -0.95
C GLY A 183 2.99 -0.65 -2.09
N GLY A 184 1.92 -1.21 -2.66
CA GLY A 184 1.11 -0.52 -3.67
C GLY A 184 0.45 0.74 -3.13
N LEU A 185 -0.17 0.64 -1.95
CA LEU A 185 -0.77 1.80 -1.27
C LEU A 185 0.27 2.86 -0.87
N ALA A 186 1.49 2.46 -0.51
CA ALA A 186 2.56 3.40 -0.20
C ALA A 186 2.92 4.27 -1.43
N LEU A 187 3.02 3.66 -2.61
CA LEU A 187 3.25 4.40 -3.86
C LEU A 187 2.10 5.38 -4.18
N VAL A 188 0.85 4.90 -4.07
CA VAL A 188 -0.34 5.76 -4.29
C VAL A 188 -0.38 6.90 -3.28
N THR A 189 -0.13 6.62 -2.00
CA THR A 189 -0.14 7.62 -0.94
C THR A 189 0.99 8.64 -1.11
N ALA A 190 2.19 8.20 -1.53
CA ALA A 190 3.32 9.09 -1.80
C ALA A 190 3.06 10.05 -2.97
N ALA A 191 2.32 9.59 -4.00
CA ALA A 191 1.94 10.45 -5.12
C ALA A 191 0.90 11.51 -4.74
N LEU A 192 -0.02 11.16 -3.83
CA LEU A 192 -1.16 12.01 -3.50
C LEU A 192 -0.91 12.93 -2.30
N SER A 193 0.09 12.69 -1.47
CA SER A 193 0.36 13.46 -0.26
C SER A 193 1.62 14.33 -0.37
N PRO A 194 1.54 15.63 -0.10
CA PRO A 194 2.70 16.51 -0.08
C PRO A 194 3.60 16.30 1.16
N HIS A 195 3.13 15.54 2.15
CA HIS A 195 3.84 15.32 3.40
C HIS A 195 4.94 14.25 3.30
N VAL A 196 4.83 13.34 2.34
CA VAL A 196 5.77 12.22 2.22
C VAL A 196 7.13 12.69 1.72
N ARG A 197 8.18 12.35 2.47
CA ARG A 197 9.58 12.65 2.14
C ARG A 197 10.36 11.43 1.66
N ARG A 198 9.88 10.23 1.97
CA ARG A 198 10.44 8.96 1.45
C ARG A 198 9.35 7.89 1.34
N CYS A 199 9.48 7.05 0.31
CA CYS A 199 8.60 5.91 0.10
C CYS A 199 9.39 4.61 0.08
N LEU A 200 8.90 3.59 0.82
CA LEU A 200 9.48 2.25 0.92
C LEU A 200 8.43 1.22 0.47
N ALA A 201 8.46 0.86 -0.81
CA ALA A 201 7.43 0.01 -1.41
C ALA A 201 7.96 -1.40 -1.65
N ASP A 202 7.68 -2.33 -0.72
CA ASP A 202 8.10 -3.70 -0.85
C ASP A 202 7.11 -4.52 -1.67
N MET A 203 7.62 -5.17 -2.72
CA MET A 203 6.83 -6.08 -3.58
C MET A 203 5.43 -5.51 -3.87
N PRO A 204 5.30 -4.27 -4.40
CA PRO A 204 4.03 -3.57 -4.52
C PRO A 204 3.01 -4.37 -5.33
N TRP A 205 1.84 -4.62 -4.69
CA TRP A 205 0.79 -5.49 -5.19
C TRP A 205 -0.12 -4.78 -6.18
N LEU A 206 -0.66 -5.56 -7.12
CA LEU A 206 -1.52 -5.16 -8.22
C LEU A 206 -1.00 -3.96 -9.02
N SER A 207 0.30 -3.86 -9.13
CA SER A 207 0.98 -2.90 -9.98
C SER A 207 0.84 -3.28 -11.46
N ALA A 208 0.57 -2.30 -12.33
CA ALA A 208 0.45 -2.50 -13.77
C ALA A 208 -0.57 -3.60 -14.12
N LEU A 209 -1.84 -3.40 -13.76
CA LEU A 209 -2.88 -4.43 -13.83
C LEU A 209 -2.99 -5.09 -15.22
N ASP A 210 -2.95 -4.32 -16.30
CA ASP A 210 -3.07 -4.87 -17.66
C ASP A 210 -1.95 -5.89 -17.94
N LEU A 211 -0.70 -5.56 -17.53
CA LEU A 211 0.43 -6.48 -17.60
C LEU A 211 0.27 -7.64 -16.60
N ALA A 212 -0.18 -7.35 -15.39
CA ALA A 212 -0.40 -8.38 -14.37
C ALA A 212 -1.41 -9.44 -14.81
N LEU A 213 -2.50 -9.03 -15.46
CA LEU A 213 -3.50 -9.94 -16.04
C LEU A 213 -2.92 -10.78 -17.19
N SER A 214 -2.09 -10.20 -18.04
CA SER A 214 -1.42 -10.95 -19.12
C SER A 214 -0.48 -12.06 -18.62
N LEU A 215 0.01 -11.91 -17.38
CA LEU A 215 0.87 -12.87 -16.70
C LEU A 215 0.10 -13.86 -15.81
N LEU A 216 -1.23 -13.78 -15.78
CA LEU A 216 -2.05 -14.66 -14.96
C LEU A 216 -2.09 -16.07 -15.53
N ASP A 217 -1.65 -17.05 -14.76
CA ASP A 217 -1.88 -18.47 -15.08
C ASP A 217 -3.30 -18.87 -14.69
N ARG A 218 -4.23 -18.76 -15.62
CA ARG A 218 -5.66 -19.07 -15.41
C ARG A 218 -5.87 -20.52 -14.96
N ALA A 219 -5.11 -21.48 -15.46
CA ALA A 219 -5.28 -22.88 -15.10
C ALA A 219 -4.84 -23.14 -13.64
N LYS A 220 -3.76 -22.49 -13.19
CA LYS A 220 -3.33 -22.54 -11.79
C LYS A 220 -4.32 -21.81 -10.90
N TYR A 221 -4.75 -20.61 -11.29
CA TYR A 221 -5.75 -19.84 -10.53
C TYR A 221 -7.03 -20.63 -10.31
N GLN A 222 -7.62 -21.25 -11.33
CA GLN A 222 -8.84 -22.06 -11.19
C GLN A 222 -8.69 -23.21 -10.18
N LYS A 223 -7.48 -23.75 -10.01
CA LYS A 223 -7.21 -24.80 -9.00
C LYS A 223 -7.04 -24.23 -7.60
N THR A 224 -6.66 -22.97 -7.46
CA THR A 224 -6.29 -22.35 -6.18
C THR A 224 -7.25 -21.25 -5.72
N LYS A 225 -8.28 -20.91 -6.49
CA LYS A 225 -9.20 -19.81 -6.17
C LYS A 225 -10.01 -19.98 -4.88
N ALA A 226 -10.13 -21.20 -4.38
CA ALA A 226 -10.76 -21.48 -3.08
C ALA A 226 -9.76 -21.44 -1.91
N ALA A 227 -8.49 -21.13 -2.16
CA ALA A 227 -7.50 -20.98 -1.11
C ALA A 227 -7.79 -19.72 -0.25
N ARG A 228 -7.22 -19.69 0.96
CA ARG A 228 -7.37 -18.56 1.89
C ARG A 228 -6.95 -17.20 1.27
N TYR A 229 -5.97 -17.23 0.39
CA TYR A 229 -5.46 -16.06 -0.33
C TYR A 229 -5.44 -16.37 -1.84
N PRO A 230 -6.57 -16.21 -2.54
CA PRO A 230 -6.61 -16.40 -3.99
C PRO A 230 -5.82 -15.30 -4.69
N ASP A 231 -5.42 -15.57 -5.93
CA ASP A 231 -4.78 -14.55 -6.77
C ASP A 231 -5.80 -13.46 -7.13
N ALA A 232 -5.61 -12.27 -6.62
CA ALA A 232 -6.53 -11.16 -6.80
C ALA A 232 -6.71 -10.73 -8.26
N ARG A 233 -5.70 -10.97 -9.12
CA ARG A 233 -5.85 -10.76 -10.58
C ARG A 233 -6.94 -11.67 -11.14
N GLY A 234 -6.97 -12.91 -10.66
CA GLY A 234 -8.01 -13.87 -11.03
C GLY A 234 -9.38 -13.47 -10.54
N LEU A 235 -9.49 -12.93 -9.32
CA LEU A 235 -10.76 -12.44 -8.77
C LEU A 235 -11.32 -11.27 -9.58
N ILE A 236 -10.49 -10.31 -9.97
CA ILE A 236 -10.90 -9.19 -10.83
C ILE A 236 -11.31 -9.69 -12.21
N ALA A 237 -10.56 -10.64 -12.78
CA ALA A 237 -10.88 -11.22 -14.09
C ALA A 237 -12.19 -12.03 -14.04
N ASP A 238 -12.39 -12.86 -13.01
CA ASP A 238 -13.64 -13.62 -12.84
C ASP A 238 -14.86 -12.68 -12.69
N TYR A 239 -14.68 -11.57 -11.93
CA TYR A 239 -15.72 -10.57 -11.78
C TYR A 239 -16.09 -9.93 -13.13
N ALA A 240 -15.08 -9.51 -13.90
CA ALA A 240 -15.30 -8.91 -15.22
C ALA A 240 -15.93 -9.90 -16.22
N GLU A 241 -15.56 -11.18 -16.17
CA GLU A 241 -16.16 -12.25 -17.00
C GLU A 241 -17.63 -12.53 -16.61
N ALA A 242 -17.95 -12.45 -15.32
CA ALA A 242 -19.33 -12.61 -14.83
C ALA A 242 -20.24 -11.40 -15.18
N HIS A 243 -19.65 -10.23 -15.47
CA HIS A 243 -20.36 -9.00 -15.78
C HIS A 243 -19.81 -8.39 -17.08
N PRO A 244 -20.03 -9.04 -18.25
CA PRO A 244 -19.39 -8.64 -19.51
C PRO A 244 -19.83 -7.25 -20.00
N ASP A 245 -21.02 -6.81 -19.63
CA ASP A 245 -21.56 -5.46 -19.88
C ASP A 245 -20.80 -4.35 -19.14
N ARG A 246 -20.10 -4.68 -18.06
CA ARG A 246 -19.34 -3.77 -17.18
C ARG A 246 -17.84 -4.03 -17.15
N ALA A 247 -17.37 -5.05 -17.86
CA ALA A 247 -15.96 -5.47 -17.80
C ALA A 247 -14.99 -4.33 -18.10
N ALA A 248 -15.27 -3.52 -19.13
CA ALA A 248 -14.45 -2.36 -19.47
C ALA A 248 -14.39 -1.33 -18.31
N GLN A 249 -15.54 -1.11 -17.65
CA GLN A 249 -15.65 -0.19 -16.53
C GLN A 249 -14.89 -0.68 -15.29
N VAL A 250 -14.92 -1.99 -15.00
CA VAL A 250 -14.13 -2.62 -13.93
C VAL A 250 -12.65 -2.32 -14.09
N TYR A 251 -12.10 -2.54 -15.28
CA TYR A 251 -10.68 -2.25 -15.56
C TYR A 251 -10.39 -0.75 -15.53
N GLN A 252 -11.31 0.09 -16.02
CA GLN A 252 -11.19 1.54 -15.95
C GLN A 252 -11.17 2.04 -14.50
N THR A 253 -12.08 1.55 -13.65
CA THR A 253 -12.11 1.88 -12.22
C THR A 253 -10.79 1.53 -11.54
N TYR A 254 -10.26 0.33 -11.80
CA TYR A 254 -9.01 -0.07 -11.18
C TYR A 254 -7.83 0.88 -11.52
N ARG A 255 -7.79 1.45 -12.71
CA ARG A 255 -6.72 2.37 -13.16
C ARG A 255 -6.59 3.64 -12.33
N TYR A 256 -7.63 4.06 -11.59
CA TYR A 256 -7.51 5.14 -10.62
C TYR A 256 -6.62 4.75 -9.42
N PHE A 257 -6.52 3.46 -9.11
CA PHE A 257 -5.86 2.94 -7.93
C PHE A 257 -4.58 2.16 -8.23
N ASP A 258 -4.28 1.91 -9.52
CA ASP A 258 -3.06 1.22 -9.94
C ASP A 258 -1.82 2.08 -9.63
N PRO A 259 -0.84 1.57 -8.87
CA PRO A 259 0.43 2.28 -8.64
C PRO A 259 1.11 2.80 -9.91
N LEU A 260 0.94 2.11 -11.05
CA LEU A 260 1.45 2.58 -12.34
C LEU A 260 0.88 3.94 -12.75
N SER A 261 -0.40 4.16 -12.48
CA SER A 261 -1.06 5.44 -12.77
C SER A 261 -0.54 6.60 -11.93
N HIS A 262 0.04 6.31 -10.77
CA HIS A 262 0.57 7.30 -9.83
C HIS A 262 2.08 7.53 -9.95
N ALA A 263 2.81 6.61 -10.56
CA ALA A 263 4.28 6.56 -10.51
C ALA A 263 4.95 7.87 -10.91
N GLN A 264 4.45 8.54 -11.95
CA GLN A 264 5.05 9.78 -12.48
C GLN A 264 4.85 11.00 -11.57
N ASP A 265 3.90 10.95 -10.62
CA ASP A 265 3.58 12.04 -9.69
C ASP A 265 4.33 11.91 -8.35
N ILE A 266 5.03 10.80 -8.14
CA ILE A 266 5.84 10.61 -6.95
C ILE A 266 7.10 11.47 -7.07
N THR A 267 7.25 12.42 -6.14
CA THR A 267 8.37 13.37 -6.12
C THR A 267 9.43 13.04 -5.06
N CYS A 268 9.08 12.27 -4.03
CA CYS A 268 9.99 11.89 -2.97
C CYS A 268 10.89 10.71 -3.39
N PRO A 269 12.13 10.61 -2.85
CA PRO A 269 12.98 9.44 -3.01
C PRO A 269 12.23 8.15 -2.66
N THR A 270 12.30 7.16 -3.57
CA THR A 270 11.50 5.94 -3.48
C THR A 270 12.36 4.70 -3.64
N GLN A 271 12.32 3.82 -2.64
CA GLN A 271 12.90 2.49 -2.71
C GLN A 271 11.81 1.46 -2.99
N VAL A 272 12.06 0.58 -3.95
CA VAL A 272 11.17 -0.53 -4.32
C VAL A 272 11.91 -1.83 -4.13
N SER A 273 11.26 -2.88 -3.63
CA SER A 273 11.82 -4.23 -3.65
C SER A 273 11.02 -5.18 -4.53
N THR A 274 11.66 -6.24 -5.02
CA THR A 274 11.00 -7.30 -5.80
C THR A 274 11.68 -8.65 -5.62
N GLY A 275 10.88 -9.68 -5.39
CA GLY A 275 11.32 -11.07 -5.31
C GLY A 275 11.32 -11.75 -6.67
N GLY A 276 12.47 -12.29 -7.10
CA GLY A 276 12.60 -12.94 -8.42
C GLY A 276 11.72 -14.18 -8.59
N ARG A 277 11.24 -14.77 -7.50
CA ARG A 277 10.35 -15.94 -7.48
C ARG A 277 8.95 -15.62 -6.96
N ASP A 278 8.62 -14.33 -6.84
CA ASP A 278 7.33 -13.90 -6.33
C ASP A 278 6.19 -14.31 -7.28
N PRO A 279 5.25 -15.16 -6.85
CA PRO A 279 4.12 -15.58 -7.66
C PRO A 279 2.98 -14.55 -7.70
N SER A 280 2.90 -13.69 -6.67
CA SER A 280 1.82 -12.72 -6.47
C SER A 280 2.14 -11.38 -7.13
N CYS A 281 3.28 -10.79 -6.78
CA CYS A 281 3.76 -9.52 -7.30
C CYS A 281 4.96 -9.78 -8.24
N LYS A 282 4.65 -10.17 -9.47
CA LYS A 282 5.69 -10.62 -10.40
C LYS A 282 6.65 -9.49 -10.77
N PRO A 283 7.99 -9.75 -10.83
CA PRO A 283 8.98 -8.73 -11.14
C PRO A 283 8.66 -7.83 -12.33
N PRO A 284 8.15 -8.31 -13.48
CA PRO A 284 7.84 -7.43 -14.60
C PRO A 284 6.83 -6.33 -14.26
N THR A 285 5.82 -6.62 -13.42
CA THR A 285 4.81 -5.62 -13.04
C THR A 285 5.39 -4.55 -12.12
N ILE A 286 6.30 -4.93 -11.24
CA ILE A 286 7.01 -4.02 -10.33
C ILE A 286 8.00 -3.15 -11.10
N TYR A 287 8.76 -3.74 -12.02
CA TYR A 287 9.68 -2.97 -12.88
C TYR A 287 8.94 -2.00 -13.80
N ALA A 288 7.73 -2.35 -14.29
CA ALA A 288 6.91 -1.41 -15.05
C ALA A 288 6.61 -0.14 -14.25
N VAL A 289 6.23 -0.27 -12.96
CA VAL A 289 6.01 0.89 -12.08
C VAL A 289 7.32 1.60 -11.75
N TYR A 290 8.36 0.86 -11.35
CA TYR A 290 9.66 1.42 -11.01
C TYR A 290 10.25 2.26 -12.14
N ASN A 291 10.13 1.79 -13.38
CA ASN A 291 10.67 2.47 -14.55
C ASN A 291 9.93 3.78 -14.87
N GLU A 292 8.67 3.92 -14.46
CA GLU A 292 7.87 5.15 -14.62
C GLU A 292 8.12 6.19 -13.50
N LEU A 293 8.74 5.81 -12.39
CA LEU A 293 9.14 6.76 -11.34
C LEU A 293 10.12 7.80 -11.92
N ARG A 294 9.88 9.08 -11.63
CA ARG A 294 10.73 10.20 -12.08
C ARG A 294 11.61 10.80 -10.99
N CYS A 295 11.37 10.40 -9.74
CA CYS A 295 12.13 10.82 -8.57
C CYS A 295 13.46 10.05 -8.44
N GLU A 296 14.26 10.41 -7.44
CA GLU A 296 15.36 9.56 -6.96
C GLU A 296 14.81 8.19 -6.58
N LYS A 297 15.41 7.11 -7.09
CA LYS A 297 14.85 5.76 -6.93
C LYS A 297 15.91 4.69 -6.85
N GLU A 298 15.60 3.66 -6.08
CA GLU A 298 16.40 2.43 -5.98
C GLU A 298 15.48 1.21 -6.08
N ILE A 299 15.94 0.14 -6.73
CA ILE A 299 15.26 -1.15 -6.71
C ILE A 299 16.14 -2.23 -6.10
N LEU A 300 15.63 -2.91 -5.07
CA LEU A 300 16.25 -4.07 -4.46
C LEU A 300 15.69 -5.33 -5.13
N TYR A 301 16.44 -5.91 -6.07
CA TYR A 301 16.08 -7.18 -6.68
C TYR A 301 16.62 -8.36 -5.87
N LEU A 302 15.74 -9.26 -5.45
CA LEU A 302 16.03 -10.43 -4.62
C LEU A 302 15.76 -11.73 -5.42
N PRO A 303 16.73 -12.25 -6.18
CA PRO A 303 16.49 -13.24 -7.24
C PRO A 303 15.95 -14.58 -6.73
N ARG A 304 16.18 -14.93 -5.45
CA ARG A 304 15.76 -16.22 -4.87
C ARG A 304 14.56 -16.11 -3.93
N THR A 305 14.11 -14.90 -3.62
CA THR A 305 13.02 -14.60 -2.70
C THR A 305 11.67 -14.73 -3.41
N GLY A 306 10.69 -15.29 -2.70
CA GLY A 306 9.29 -15.32 -3.09
C GLY A 306 8.54 -14.07 -2.64
N HIS A 307 7.27 -14.24 -2.20
CA HIS A 307 6.45 -13.16 -1.63
C HIS A 307 6.59 -13.16 -0.11
N GLU A 308 7.70 -12.66 0.39
CA GLU A 308 8.07 -12.73 1.80
C GLU A 308 8.98 -11.58 2.23
N ILE A 309 8.91 -11.18 3.51
CA ILE A 309 9.84 -10.22 4.11
C ILE A 309 11.15 -10.95 4.44
N VAL A 310 12.27 -10.36 4.05
CA VAL A 310 13.60 -10.91 4.33
C VAL A 310 14.50 -9.84 4.96
N PRO A 311 15.52 -10.23 5.77
CA PRO A 311 16.40 -9.28 6.46
C PRO A 311 17.06 -8.23 5.53
N ALA A 312 17.40 -8.61 4.32
CA ALA A 312 17.99 -7.71 3.33
C ALA A 312 17.10 -6.50 2.99
N MET A 313 15.77 -6.65 3.07
CA MET A 313 14.83 -5.54 2.88
C MET A 313 14.96 -4.55 4.05
N HIS A 314 14.96 -5.04 5.29
CA HIS A 314 15.12 -4.18 6.45
C HIS A 314 16.48 -3.45 6.46
N GLU A 315 17.56 -4.13 6.11
CA GLU A 315 18.89 -3.52 5.97
C GLU A 315 18.91 -2.41 4.90
N ALA A 316 18.23 -2.64 3.77
CA ALA A 316 18.08 -1.62 2.74
C ALA A 316 17.28 -0.42 3.25
N HIS A 317 16.16 -0.66 3.93
CA HIS A 317 15.35 0.40 4.52
C HIS A 317 16.13 1.23 5.53
N LEU A 318 16.94 0.61 6.40
CA LEU A 318 17.77 1.36 7.36
C LEU A 318 18.69 2.37 6.68
N ARG A 319 19.29 2.03 5.53
CA ARG A 319 20.12 2.97 4.76
C ARG A 319 19.28 4.14 4.21
N TRP A 320 18.08 3.86 3.72
CA TRP A 320 17.17 4.89 3.20
C TRP A 320 16.60 5.78 4.30
N VAL A 321 16.23 5.20 5.44
CA VAL A 321 15.71 5.94 6.60
C VAL A 321 16.76 6.90 7.16
N GLN A 322 18.04 6.53 7.18
CA GLN A 322 19.13 7.40 7.67
C GLN A 322 19.35 8.66 6.82
N GLY A 323 18.92 8.66 5.58
CA GLY A 323 19.03 9.81 4.68
C GLY A 323 17.94 10.89 4.87
N VAL A 324 17.05 10.77 5.87
CA VAL A 324 15.97 11.75 6.17
C VAL A 324 16.29 12.59 7.38
#